data_8017a55c3f5697450d9eec1bb99977b6
#
_entry.id   8017a55c3f5697450d9eec1bb99977b6
#
_cell.length_a   1.000
_cell.length_b   1.000
_cell.length_c   1.000
_cell.angle_alpha   90.00
_cell.angle_beta   90.00
_cell.angle_gamma   90.00
#
_symmetry.space_group_name_H-M   'P 1'
#
loop_
_entity.id
_entity.type
_entity.pdbx_description
1 polymer ?
#
loop_
_entity_poly.entity_id
_entity_poly.type
_entity_poly.pdbx_seq_one_letter_code
_entity_poly.pdbx_strand_id
1 'polypeptide(L)'
;MTATSPRLTILMPLRGRHLFTLRALWHANKARLPYKFILADGQVHPRLASILENSREIFPDIDVEYIRYPDDDSFSRFFTKMRDAISRVCTPYVMCVDNDDFLAFTGIERSMDFLDRNPDYVCCGGGLAGFAVYSGLYGSRNGLVGPLNRVSYRYTFLDKSMDFSSPSASKRLAAGSRNWWTYYAVFRTDAQRTLWREIEQIDFSDLQLHELFCAMRTLTLGKARSDGTTIAYLRQYNTSQLSAFKEDWVHHLLRSQFSSDFTAMIDIVSAAAAAADEEAQPAIAEMLRRICDEWLRGFLRQSYGTSQSIKQFIRRHAPFVVRWVKNRRRLFVSRERAALFTKLAADAASEAYIAAFRREFETIEQVLTGPDFADFIAKYAPEFDERVSATELGPLACGSKEQRCA
;
A
#
# COMPACT_ATOMS: atom_id res chain seq x y z
N MET A 1 33.00 -12.51 1.50
CA MET A 1 31.85 -12.31 2.38
C MET A 1 30.78 -13.28 1.90
N THR A 2 30.40 -14.25 2.70
CA THR A 2 29.26 -15.13 2.40
C THR A 2 28.01 -14.28 2.37
N ALA A 3 27.38 -14.19 1.20
CA ALA A 3 26.09 -13.49 1.06
C ALA A 3 25.09 -14.18 2.01
N THR A 4 24.71 -13.49 3.08
CA THR A 4 23.62 -13.96 3.94
C THR A 4 22.35 -13.99 3.09
N SER A 5 21.64 -15.11 3.12
CA SER A 5 20.35 -15.23 2.42
C SER A 5 19.40 -14.10 2.85
N PRO A 6 18.67 -13.49 1.92
CA PRO A 6 17.76 -12.40 2.27
C PRO A 6 16.71 -12.88 3.28
N ARG A 7 16.44 -12.04 4.29
CA ARG A 7 15.42 -12.31 5.33
C ARG A 7 14.01 -11.97 4.87
N LEU A 8 13.89 -11.06 3.91
CA LEU A 8 12.63 -10.49 3.45
C LEU A 8 12.50 -10.60 1.93
N THR A 9 11.32 -10.95 1.47
CA THR A 9 10.90 -10.76 0.09
C THR A 9 9.93 -9.59 0.01
N ILE A 10 10.20 -8.65 -0.89
CA ILE A 10 9.28 -7.60 -1.31
C ILE A 10 8.45 -8.15 -2.46
N LEU A 11 7.15 -8.31 -2.26
CA LEU A 11 6.21 -8.74 -3.30
C LEU A 11 5.48 -7.52 -3.85
N MET A 12 5.68 -7.25 -5.13
CA MET A 12 5.12 -6.10 -5.82
C MET A 12 4.17 -6.55 -6.93
N PRO A 13 2.84 -6.48 -6.73
CA PRO A 13 1.89 -6.72 -7.80
C PRO A 13 1.92 -5.54 -8.79
N LEU A 14 2.09 -5.86 -10.07
CA LEU A 14 2.14 -4.87 -11.13
C LEU A 14 0.90 -4.98 -12.03
N ARG A 15 0.40 -3.81 -12.44
CA ARG A 15 -0.57 -3.66 -13.52
C ARG A 15 -0.46 -2.26 -14.09
N GLY A 16 0.22 -2.12 -15.25
CA GLY A 16 0.58 -0.82 -15.80
C GLY A 16 1.55 -0.04 -14.92
N ARG A 17 1.56 1.28 -15.08
CA ARG A 17 2.38 2.19 -14.26
C ARG A 17 3.88 1.86 -14.30
N HIS A 18 4.37 1.50 -15.49
CA HIS A 18 5.69 0.94 -15.73
C HIS A 18 6.84 1.83 -15.23
N LEU A 19 6.71 3.17 -15.39
CA LEU A 19 7.69 4.13 -14.90
C LEU A 19 7.80 4.14 -13.36
N PHE A 20 6.68 3.90 -12.65
CA PHE A 20 6.72 3.79 -11.20
C PHE A 20 7.46 2.53 -10.76
N THR A 21 7.24 1.42 -11.46
CA THR A 21 8.00 0.17 -11.22
C THR A 21 9.49 0.40 -11.40
N LEU A 22 9.90 1.03 -12.51
CA LEU A 22 11.31 1.35 -12.75
C LEU A 22 11.88 2.29 -11.70
N ARG A 23 11.09 3.27 -11.23
CA ARG A 23 11.48 4.18 -10.16
C ARG A 23 11.70 3.48 -8.83
N ALA A 24 10.78 2.59 -8.46
CA ALA A 24 10.89 1.81 -7.22
C ALA A 24 12.15 0.91 -7.23
N LEU A 25 12.40 0.21 -8.36
CA LEU A 25 13.59 -0.61 -8.50
C LEU A 25 14.88 0.21 -8.57
N TRP A 26 14.86 1.36 -9.24
CA TRP A 26 15.98 2.28 -9.25
C TRP A 26 16.35 2.77 -7.85
N HIS A 27 15.35 3.14 -7.06
CA HIS A 27 15.55 3.49 -5.65
C HIS A 27 16.14 2.32 -4.86
N ALA A 28 15.52 1.15 -4.96
CA ALA A 28 15.97 -0.05 -4.25
C ALA A 28 17.44 -0.39 -4.58
N ASN A 29 17.81 -0.30 -5.87
CA ASN A 29 19.17 -0.53 -6.33
C ASN A 29 20.16 0.52 -5.80
N LYS A 30 19.81 1.82 -5.89
CA LYS A 30 20.64 2.90 -5.33
C LYS A 30 20.83 2.80 -3.83
N ALA A 31 19.80 2.40 -3.11
CA ALA A 31 19.83 2.17 -1.67
C ALA A 31 20.44 0.81 -1.29
N ARG A 32 20.75 -0.05 -2.27
CA ARG A 32 21.28 -1.41 -2.07
C ARG A 32 20.45 -2.21 -1.06
N LEU A 33 19.13 -2.20 -1.23
CA LEU A 33 18.24 -2.88 -0.31
C LEU A 33 18.51 -4.39 -0.34
N PRO A 34 18.82 -5.04 0.79
CA PRO A 34 19.27 -6.44 0.84
C PRO A 34 18.09 -7.41 0.80
N TYR A 35 17.06 -7.10 0.01
CA TYR A 35 15.83 -7.87 -0.09
C TYR A 35 15.73 -8.56 -1.44
N LYS A 36 15.02 -9.69 -1.47
CA LYS A 36 14.55 -10.27 -2.72
C LYS A 36 13.29 -9.52 -3.17
N PHE A 37 13.20 -9.19 -4.45
CA PHE A 37 12.03 -8.59 -5.07
C PHE A 37 11.35 -9.63 -5.96
N ILE A 38 10.05 -9.87 -5.76
CA ILE A 38 9.19 -10.63 -6.67
C ILE A 38 8.23 -9.64 -7.31
N LEU A 39 8.32 -9.52 -8.63
CA LEU A 39 7.47 -8.64 -9.43
C LEU A 39 6.43 -9.48 -10.15
N ALA A 40 5.18 -9.42 -9.71
CA ALA A 40 4.06 -10.17 -10.26
C ALA A 40 3.28 -9.29 -11.27
N ASP A 41 3.66 -9.38 -12.56
CA ASP A 41 3.17 -8.47 -13.60
C ASP A 41 1.90 -8.99 -14.28
N GLY A 42 0.79 -8.29 -14.05
CA GLY A 42 -0.53 -8.56 -14.63
C GLY A 42 -0.81 -7.83 -15.95
N GLN A 43 0.06 -6.92 -16.36
CA GLN A 43 -0.07 -6.20 -17.63
C GLN A 43 1.29 -6.07 -18.30
N VAL A 44 1.69 -7.15 -18.96
CA VAL A 44 3.01 -7.26 -19.57
C VAL A 44 3.21 -6.23 -20.68
N HIS A 45 4.18 -5.34 -20.50
CA HIS A 45 4.65 -4.44 -21.55
C HIS A 45 5.99 -4.96 -22.09
N PRO A 46 6.17 -5.13 -23.42
CA PRO A 46 7.37 -5.77 -23.98
C PRO A 46 8.68 -5.13 -23.52
N ARG A 47 8.72 -3.80 -23.44
CA ARG A 47 9.92 -3.08 -23.01
C ARG A 47 10.21 -3.26 -21.53
N LEU A 48 9.18 -3.15 -20.66
CA LEU A 48 9.36 -3.40 -19.23
C LEU A 48 9.83 -4.84 -18.99
N ALA A 49 9.19 -5.80 -19.66
CA ALA A 49 9.58 -7.20 -19.58
C ALA A 49 11.06 -7.40 -19.95
N SER A 50 11.50 -6.80 -21.07
CA SER A 50 12.92 -6.86 -21.51
C SER A 50 13.86 -6.28 -20.45
N ILE A 51 13.52 -5.16 -19.81
CA ILE A 51 14.33 -4.54 -18.75
C ILE A 51 14.37 -5.47 -17.53
N LEU A 52 13.24 -6.04 -17.13
CA LEU A 52 13.14 -6.85 -15.91
C LEU A 52 13.79 -8.23 -16.08
N GLU A 53 13.76 -8.81 -17.30
CA GLU A 53 14.47 -10.04 -17.62
C GLU A 53 16.00 -9.85 -17.60
N ASN A 54 16.47 -8.65 -17.90
CA ASN A 54 17.87 -8.26 -17.78
C ASN A 54 18.19 -7.52 -16.47
N SER A 55 17.37 -7.70 -15.44
CA SER A 55 17.47 -6.96 -14.17
C SER A 55 18.82 -7.04 -13.50
N ARG A 56 19.54 -8.18 -13.61
CA ARG A 56 20.88 -8.34 -13.02
C ARG A 56 21.93 -7.40 -13.60
N GLU A 57 21.79 -7.02 -14.88
CA GLU A 57 22.69 -6.05 -15.52
C GLU A 57 22.28 -4.62 -15.23
N ILE A 58 20.98 -4.36 -15.14
CA ILE A 58 20.39 -3.03 -15.03
C ILE A 58 20.31 -2.58 -13.55
N PHE A 59 20.03 -3.51 -12.65
CA PHE A 59 19.91 -3.32 -11.20
C PHE A 59 20.81 -4.30 -10.44
N PRO A 60 22.16 -4.18 -10.55
CA PRO A 60 23.09 -5.18 -10.04
C PRO A 60 23.13 -5.33 -8.53
N ASP A 61 22.63 -4.34 -7.79
CA ASP A 61 22.69 -4.31 -6.31
C ASP A 61 21.45 -4.87 -5.63
N ILE A 62 20.45 -5.41 -6.40
CA ILE A 62 19.24 -6.04 -5.87
C ILE A 62 18.94 -7.38 -6.57
N ASP A 63 18.25 -8.27 -5.84
CA ASP A 63 17.80 -9.56 -6.39
C ASP A 63 16.34 -9.43 -6.85
N VAL A 64 16.11 -9.53 -8.18
CA VAL A 64 14.79 -9.36 -8.81
C VAL A 64 14.37 -10.65 -9.51
N GLU A 65 13.20 -11.15 -9.15
CA GLU A 65 12.48 -12.21 -9.87
C GLU A 65 11.24 -11.61 -10.55
N TYR A 66 11.19 -11.70 -11.87
CA TYR A 66 10.08 -11.19 -12.67
C TYR A 66 9.17 -12.32 -13.13
N ILE A 67 7.88 -12.22 -12.83
CA ILE A 67 6.88 -13.25 -13.15
C ILE A 67 5.73 -12.59 -13.94
N ARG A 68 5.37 -13.20 -15.06
CA ARG A 68 4.32 -12.70 -15.95
C ARG A 68 2.99 -13.39 -15.65
N TYR A 69 1.92 -12.60 -15.55
CA TYR A 69 0.54 -13.06 -15.37
C TYR A 69 -0.36 -12.37 -16.42
N PRO A 70 -0.32 -12.83 -17.68
CA PRO A 70 -0.92 -12.10 -18.81
C PRO A 70 -2.45 -11.95 -18.72
N ASP A 71 -3.09 -12.79 -17.90
CA ASP A 71 -4.56 -12.84 -17.80
C ASP A 71 -5.12 -12.09 -16.56
N ASP A 72 -4.38 -11.16 -15.98
CA ASP A 72 -4.82 -10.39 -14.81
C ASP A 72 -5.79 -9.26 -15.22
N ASP A 73 -6.98 -9.62 -15.62
CA ASP A 73 -8.04 -8.73 -16.11
C ASP A 73 -9.21 -8.54 -15.14
N SER A 74 -9.22 -9.26 -14.02
CA SER A 74 -10.29 -9.26 -13.01
C SER A 74 -9.73 -9.38 -11.59
N PHE A 75 -10.57 -9.13 -10.58
CA PHE A 75 -10.17 -9.35 -9.18
C PHE A 75 -9.85 -10.81 -8.90
N SER A 76 -10.63 -11.74 -9.42
CA SER A 76 -10.37 -13.19 -9.28
C SER A 76 -8.99 -13.56 -9.81
N ARG A 77 -8.63 -13.07 -11.00
CA ARG A 77 -7.30 -13.28 -11.59
C ARG A 77 -6.20 -12.62 -10.76
N PHE A 78 -6.45 -11.41 -10.24
CA PHE A 78 -5.54 -10.74 -9.33
C PHE A 78 -5.30 -11.57 -8.05
N PHE A 79 -6.34 -12.13 -7.44
CA PHE A 79 -6.20 -12.96 -6.24
C PHE A 79 -5.42 -14.25 -6.52
N THR A 80 -5.71 -14.91 -7.65
CA THR A 80 -4.95 -16.08 -8.12
C THR A 80 -3.47 -15.73 -8.34
N LYS A 81 -3.18 -14.60 -8.98
CA LYS A 81 -1.82 -14.09 -9.16
C LYS A 81 -1.11 -13.90 -7.81
N MET A 82 -1.77 -13.24 -6.87
CA MET A 82 -1.17 -12.97 -5.56
C MET A 82 -0.92 -14.27 -4.77
N ARG A 83 -1.87 -15.21 -4.79
CA ARG A 83 -1.70 -16.51 -4.15
C ARG A 83 -0.53 -17.29 -4.76
N ASP A 84 -0.40 -17.30 -6.08
CA ASP A 84 0.73 -17.96 -6.76
C ASP A 84 2.06 -17.26 -6.41
N ALA A 85 2.13 -15.93 -6.53
CA ALA A 85 3.33 -15.17 -6.26
C ALA A 85 3.81 -15.33 -4.80
N ILE A 86 2.89 -15.29 -3.82
CA ILE A 86 3.24 -15.50 -2.41
C ILE A 86 3.72 -16.93 -2.14
N SER A 87 3.24 -17.93 -2.89
CA SER A 87 3.68 -19.32 -2.74
C SER A 87 5.16 -19.50 -3.08
N ARG A 88 5.72 -18.65 -3.94
CA ARG A 88 7.14 -18.65 -4.37
C ARG A 88 8.08 -17.96 -3.39
N VAL A 89 7.56 -17.27 -2.40
CA VAL A 89 8.38 -16.62 -1.36
C VAL A 89 9.06 -17.68 -0.51
N CYS A 90 10.39 -17.68 -0.47
CA CYS A 90 11.19 -18.63 0.32
C CYS A 90 11.83 -18.00 1.57
N THR A 91 11.69 -16.68 1.74
CA THR A 91 12.21 -15.97 2.91
C THR A 91 11.27 -16.09 4.10
N PRO A 92 11.75 -15.97 5.35
CA PRO A 92 10.91 -16.03 6.55
C PRO A 92 9.88 -14.89 6.60
N TYR A 93 10.18 -13.76 5.98
CA TYR A 93 9.32 -12.58 5.96
C TYR A 93 8.95 -12.16 4.53
N VAL A 94 7.80 -11.53 4.40
CA VAL A 94 7.32 -10.93 3.16
C VAL A 94 6.62 -9.61 3.45
N MET A 95 6.71 -8.67 2.52
CA MET A 95 6.00 -7.39 2.56
C MET A 95 5.40 -7.13 1.17
N CYS A 96 4.09 -6.90 1.11
CA CYS A 96 3.42 -6.47 -0.12
C CYS A 96 3.54 -4.95 -0.25
N VAL A 97 3.90 -4.47 -1.44
CA VAL A 97 4.11 -3.04 -1.69
C VAL A 97 3.57 -2.62 -3.05
N ASP A 98 3.08 -1.39 -3.16
CA ASP A 98 2.70 -0.79 -4.43
C ASP A 98 3.93 -0.24 -5.17
N ASN A 99 3.88 -0.19 -6.49
CA ASN A 99 5.01 0.23 -7.32
C ASN A 99 5.26 1.74 -7.34
N ASP A 100 4.34 2.55 -6.82
CA ASP A 100 4.48 4.01 -6.75
C ASP A 100 5.03 4.53 -5.41
N ASP A 101 5.40 3.62 -4.53
CA ASP A 101 5.81 3.91 -3.17
C ASP A 101 7.31 3.65 -2.95
N PHE A 102 7.82 4.03 -1.78
CA PHE A 102 9.20 3.80 -1.39
C PHE A 102 9.30 3.05 -0.06
N LEU A 103 10.30 2.21 0.04
CA LEU A 103 10.65 1.48 1.24
C LEU A 103 11.66 2.27 2.08
N ALA A 104 11.51 2.23 3.41
CA ALA A 104 12.50 2.74 4.34
C ALA A 104 13.16 1.58 5.08
N PHE A 105 14.42 1.33 4.73
CA PHE A 105 15.21 0.19 5.21
C PHE A 105 15.21 0.08 6.74
N THR A 106 15.56 1.16 7.42
CA THR A 106 15.72 1.15 8.89
C THR A 106 14.43 0.79 9.63
N GLY A 107 13.26 1.20 9.12
CA GLY A 107 11.98 0.84 9.71
C GLY A 107 11.59 -0.61 9.44
N ILE A 108 11.91 -1.12 8.26
CA ILE A 108 11.69 -2.52 7.88
C ILE A 108 12.55 -3.46 8.73
N GLU A 109 13.86 -3.17 8.88
CA GLU A 109 14.76 -3.96 9.73
C GLU A 109 14.27 -4.02 11.18
N ARG A 110 13.84 -2.89 11.74
CA ARG A 110 13.25 -2.89 13.09
C ARG A 110 12.00 -3.74 13.21
N SER A 111 11.16 -3.76 12.16
CA SER A 111 9.97 -4.62 12.13
C SER A 111 10.35 -6.10 12.11
N MET A 112 11.35 -6.50 11.32
CA MET A 112 11.86 -7.87 11.32
C MET A 112 12.51 -8.26 12.64
N ASP A 113 13.34 -7.39 13.22
CA ASP A 113 13.99 -7.63 14.51
C ASP A 113 12.98 -7.74 15.66
N PHE A 114 11.87 -7.02 15.57
CA PHE A 114 10.76 -7.19 16.50
C PHE A 114 10.12 -8.58 16.35
N LEU A 115 9.83 -9.00 15.12
CA LEU A 115 9.23 -10.30 14.84
C LEU A 115 10.15 -11.45 15.28
N ASP A 116 11.48 -11.35 15.08
CA ASP A 116 12.43 -12.37 15.53
C ASP A 116 12.34 -12.59 17.06
N ARG A 117 12.17 -11.53 17.82
CA ARG A 117 12.07 -11.58 19.29
C ARG A 117 10.69 -11.94 19.82
N ASN A 118 9.66 -11.89 18.96
CA ASN A 118 8.26 -12.08 19.34
C ASN A 118 7.57 -13.06 18.38
N PRO A 119 7.77 -14.39 18.59
CA PRO A 119 7.28 -15.43 17.66
C PRO A 119 5.75 -15.51 17.55
N ASP A 120 5.02 -15.00 18.52
CA ASP A 120 3.56 -14.96 18.56
C ASP A 120 2.95 -13.76 17.79
N TYR A 121 3.79 -12.86 17.26
CA TYR A 121 3.36 -11.81 16.35
C TYR A 121 3.48 -12.28 14.90
N VAL A 122 2.41 -12.11 14.12
CA VAL A 122 2.35 -12.48 12.69
C VAL A 122 2.79 -11.35 11.78
N CYS A 123 2.63 -10.11 12.22
CA CYS A 123 3.15 -8.96 11.49
C CYS A 123 3.61 -7.82 12.41
N CYS A 124 4.54 -7.05 11.89
CA CYS A 124 4.97 -5.79 12.46
C CYS A 124 5.13 -4.75 11.35
N GLY A 125 4.58 -3.55 11.55
CA GLY A 125 4.77 -2.43 10.65
C GLY A 125 5.42 -1.25 11.37
N GLY A 126 6.14 -0.42 10.60
CA GLY A 126 6.45 0.94 11.00
C GLY A 126 5.29 1.88 10.69
N GLY A 127 5.44 3.14 11.06
CA GLY A 127 4.56 4.19 10.59
C GLY A 127 4.62 4.36 9.08
N LEU A 128 3.57 4.95 8.53
CA LEU A 128 3.44 5.29 7.12
C LEU A 128 3.55 6.81 6.95
N ALA A 129 4.48 7.27 6.15
CA ALA A 129 4.53 8.65 5.70
C ALA A 129 3.93 8.79 4.29
N GLY A 130 3.16 9.85 4.07
CA GLY A 130 2.61 10.16 2.75
C GLY A 130 3.43 11.21 2.03
N PHE A 131 3.57 11.09 0.72
CA PHE A 131 4.13 12.14 -0.12
C PHE A 131 3.33 12.34 -1.40
N ALA A 132 3.51 13.49 -2.04
CA ALA A 132 2.98 13.78 -3.36
C ALA A 132 4.01 14.52 -4.19
N VAL A 133 4.10 14.14 -5.46
CA VAL A 133 5.01 14.75 -6.43
C VAL A 133 4.21 15.58 -7.42
N TYR A 134 4.62 16.81 -7.65
CA TYR A 134 4.00 17.74 -8.58
C TYR A 134 5.03 18.25 -9.58
N SER A 135 4.78 18.11 -10.87
CA SER A 135 5.66 18.61 -11.91
C SER A 135 5.45 20.10 -12.18
N GLY A 136 6.55 20.81 -12.41
CA GLY A 136 6.58 22.20 -12.83
C GLY A 136 6.17 23.23 -11.79
N LEU A 137 6.32 24.51 -12.12
CA LEU A 137 6.08 25.66 -11.22
C LEU A 137 4.64 25.74 -10.71
N TYR A 138 3.67 25.29 -11.47
CA TYR A 138 2.24 25.41 -11.15
C TYR A 138 1.60 24.06 -10.75
N GLY A 139 2.36 22.96 -10.79
CA GLY A 139 1.95 21.64 -10.33
C GLY A 139 0.62 21.17 -10.93
N SER A 140 0.47 21.32 -12.23
CA SER A 140 -0.76 20.94 -12.94
C SER A 140 -0.86 19.44 -13.24
N ARG A 141 0.24 18.70 -13.15
CA ARG A 141 0.32 17.25 -13.41
C ARG A 141 1.01 16.54 -12.27
N ASN A 142 0.70 15.26 -12.11
CA ASN A 142 1.43 14.37 -11.21
C ASN A 142 2.82 14.13 -11.83
N GLY A 143 3.86 14.66 -11.18
CA GLY A 143 5.23 14.44 -11.60
C GLY A 143 5.71 13.07 -11.16
N LEU A 144 6.39 12.37 -12.05
CA LEU A 144 7.04 11.11 -11.71
C LEU A 144 8.43 11.37 -11.12
N VAL A 145 9.23 12.12 -11.84
CA VAL A 145 10.59 12.54 -11.47
C VAL A 145 10.98 13.82 -12.25
N GLY A 146 12.03 14.50 -11.77
CA GLY A 146 12.68 15.58 -12.49
C GLY A 146 13.04 16.77 -11.60
N PRO A 147 14.01 17.59 -12.02
CA PRO A 147 14.57 18.69 -11.23
C PRO A 147 13.58 19.82 -10.95
N LEU A 148 12.50 19.92 -11.73
CA LEU A 148 11.42 20.89 -11.50
C LEU A 148 10.29 20.34 -10.61
N ASN A 149 10.41 19.13 -10.11
CA ASN A 149 9.42 18.55 -9.24
C ASN A 149 9.45 19.19 -7.85
N ARG A 150 8.27 19.29 -7.29
CA ARG A 150 8.06 19.65 -5.89
C ARG A 150 7.46 18.47 -5.16
N VAL A 151 8.07 18.10 -4.04
CA VAL A 151 7.58 17.01 -3.20
C VAL A 151 6.94 17.63 -1.97
N SER A 152 5.73 17.19 -1.66
CA SER A 152 4.99 17.55 -0.45
C SER A 152 4.83 16.30 0.40
N TYR A 153 5.13 16.41 1.69
CA TYR A 153 5.04 15.32 2.65
C TYR A 153 3.90 15.56 3.63
N ARG A 154 3.26 14.49 4.08
CA ARG A 154 2.30 14.55 5.18
C ARG A 154 2.34 13.26 5.98
N TYR A 155 2.04 13.35 7.24
CA TYR A 155 1.69 12.20 8.05
C TYR A 155 0.36 11.62 7.63
N THR A 156 0.29 10.29 7.49
CA THR A 156 -0.94 9.65 7.08
C THR A 156 -1.53 8.76 8.19
N PHE A 157 -0.71 8.06 8.96
CA PHE A 157 -1.17 7.10 9.98
C PHE A 157 -0.23 6.98 11.18
N LEU A 158 0.62 7.99 11.44
CA LEU A 158 1.65 7.93 12.49
C LEU A 158 1.16 8.36 13.87
N ASP A 159 -0.16 8.54 14.03
CA ASP A 159 -0.62 9.18 15.27
C ASP A 159 -0.50 8.30 16.51
N LYS A 160 -0.30 6.99 16.37
CA LYS A 160 -0.15 6.09 17.53
C LYS A 160 0.55 4.79 17.15
N SER A 161 1.49 4.35 17.97
CA SER A 161 1.86 2.93 18.02
C SER A 161 0.63 2.11 18.38
N MET A 162 0.40 1.03 17.66
CA MET A 162 -0.71 0.10 17.91
C MET A 162 -0.12 -1.26 18.26
N ASP A 163 -0.58 -1.84 19.35
CA ASP A 163 -0.14 -3.15 19.78
C ASP A 163 -1.36 -4.02 20.13
N PHE A 164 -1.61 -5.01 19.28
CA PHE A 164 -2.66 -6.01 19.45
C PHE A 164 -2.08 -7.26 20.09
N SER A 165 -1.60 -7.09 21.31
CA SER A 165 -0.88 -8.11 22.09
C SER A 165 -1.77 -9.05 22.90
N SER A 166 -3.10 -8.82 22.91
CA SER A 166 -4.02 -9.72 23.61
C SER A 166 -3.85 -11.18 23.15
N PRO A 167 -3.82 -12.16 24.05
CA PRO A 167 -3.84 -13.57 23.67
C PRO A 167 -5.15 -13.95 22.96
N SER A 168 -6.28 -13.32 23.30
CA SER A 168 -7.59 -13.57 22.69
C SER A 168 -7.72 -12.91 21.33
N ALA A 169 -8.14 -13.66 20.32
CA ALA A 169 -8.38 -13.19 18.96
C ALA A 169 -9.59 -12.25 18.89
N SER A 170 -10.66 -12.54 19.62
CA SER A 170 -11.87 -11.70 19.70
C SER A 170 -11.55 -10.33 20.29
N LYS A 171 -10.71 -10.26 21.33
CA LYS A 171 -10.25 -8.99 21.91
C LYS A 171 -9.36 -8.19 20.94
N ARG A 172 -8.47 -8.85 20.19
CA ARG A 172 -7.67 -8.19 19.16
C ARG A 172 -8.56 -7.61 18.07
N LEU A 173 -9.57 -8.37 17.61
CA LEU A 173 -10.55 -7.92 16.62
C LEU A 173 -11.34 -6.70 17.11
N ALA A 174 -11.84 -6.74 18.34
CA ALA A 174 -12.57 -5.63 18.93
C ALA A 174 -11.73 -4.35 19.01
N ALA A 175 -10.42 -4.49 19.31
CA ALA A 175 -9.50 -3.36 19.40
C ALA A 175 -9.01 -2.85 18.04
N GLY A 176 -8.92 -3.71 17.01
CA GLY A 176 -8.12 -3.43 15.84
C GLY A 176 -8.69 -3.74 14.47
N SER A 177 -9.96 -4.04 14.35
CA SER A 177 -10.57 -4.45 13.07
C SER A 177 -10.50 -3.41 11.93
N ARG A 178 -10.07 -2.17 12.20
CA ARG A 178 -9.94 -1.08 11.21
C ARG A 178 -8.50 -0.80 10.78
N ASN A 179 -7.58 -1.72 10.94
CA ASN A 179 -6.16 -1.46 10.76
C ASN A 179 -5.67 -1.74 9.34
N TRP A 180 -5.94 -0.84 8.42
CA TRP A 180 -5.49 -0.89 7.03
C TRP A 180 -3.97 -0.88 6.86
N TRP A 181 -3.21 -0.42 7.85
CA TRP A 181 -1.75 -0.42 7.82
C TRP A 181 -1.15 -1.82 7.73
N THR A 182 -1.89 -2.86 8.15
CA THR A 182 -1.43 -4.25 8.07
C THR A 182 -1.11 -4.67 6.64
N TYR A 183 -1.77 -4.10 5.62
CA TYR A 183 -1.48 -4.42 4.22
C TYR A 183 -0.01 -4.18 3.86
N TYR A 184 0.60 -3.11 4.41
CA TYR A 184 1.98 -2.70 4.16
C TYR A 184 2.95 -3.09 5.28
N ALA A 185 2.58 -4.00 6.13
CA ALA A 185 3.44 -4.48 7.22
C ALA A 185 4.39 -5.59 6.73
N VAL A 186 5.45 -5.80 7.48
CA VAL A 186 6.29 -6.99 7.37
C VAL A 186 5.55 -8.15 8.02
N PHE A 187 5.29 -9.21 7.28
CA PHE A 187 4.59 -10.42 7.72
C PHE A 187 5.52 -11.61 7.83
N ARG A 188 5.17 -12.55 8.70
CA ARG A 188 5.63 -13.92 8.54
C ARG A 188 5.04 -14.49 7.25
N THR A 189 5.87 -15.12 6.43
CA THR A 189 5.46 -15.61 5.11
C THR A 189 4.28 -16.57 5.17
N ASP A 190 4.23 -17.46 6.16
CA ASP A 190 3.13 -18.43 6.29
C ASP A 190 1.78 -17.78 6.61
N ALA A 191 1.79 -16.67 7.37
CA ALA A 191 0.57 -15.90 7.61
C ALA A 191 0.03 -15.28 6.31
N GLN A 192 0.91 -14.71 5.48
CA GLN A 192 0.51 -14.17 4.17
C GLN A 192 0.04 -15.25 3.20
N ARG A 193 0.67 -16.43 3.20
CA ARG A 193 0.20 -17.57 2.40
C ARG A 193 -1.22 -17.99 2.78
N THR A 194 -1.50 -18.00 4.09
CA THR A 194 -2.85 -18.31 4.57
C THR A 194 -3.85 -17.25 4.13
N LEU A 195 -3.55 -15.96 4.29
CA LEU A 195 -4.42 -14.86 3.87
C LEU A 195 -4.76 -14.94 2.38
N TRP A 196 -3.76 -15.04 1.50
CA TRP A 196 -4.00 -15.02 0.06
C TRP A 196 -4.70 -16.26 -0.46
N ARG A 197 -4.51 -17.42 0.17
CA ARG A 197 -5.29 -18.63 -0.13
C ARG A 197 -6.77 -18.45 0.20
N GLU A 198 -7.08 -17.89 1.37
CA GLU A 198 -8.46 -17.63 1.79
C GLU A 198 -9.11 -16.55 0.94
N ILE A 199 -8.38 -15.48 0.57
CA ILE A 199 -8.88 -14.43 -0.33
C ILE A 199 -9.26 -15.01 -1.70
N GLU A 200 -8.41 -15.86 -2.29
CA GLU A 200 -8.71 -16.55 -3.55
C GLU A 200 -9.96 -17.43 -3.43
N GLN A 201 -10.14 -18.13 -2.31
CA GLN A 201 -11.31 -18.99 -2.07
C GLN A 201 -12.61 -18.21 -1.94
N ILE A 202 -12.58 -17.03 -1.32
CA ILE A 202 -13.75 -16.16 -1.17
C ILE A 202 -14.09 -15.50 -2.51
N ASP A 203 -13.07 -15.16 -3.31
CA ASP A 203 -13.18 -14.49 -4.60
C ASP A 203 -13.94 -13.16 -4.53
N PHE A 204 -13.49 -12.26 -3.66
CA PHE A 204 -14.13 -10.96 -3.44
C PHE A 204 -14.40 -10.19 -4.73
N SER A 205 -15.60 -9.68 -4.87
CA SER A 205 -15.98 -8.78 -5.96
C SER A 205 -15.50 -7.33 -5.76
N ASP A 206 -14.88 -7.03 -4.59
CA ASP A 206 -14.51 -5.69 -4.19
C ASP A 206 -13.16 -5.65 -3.46
N LEU A 207 -12.27 -4.73 -3.88
CA LEU A 207 -10.95 -4.57 -3.26
C LEU A 207 -11.01 -4.05 -1.82
N GLN A 208 -12.04 -3.31 -1.45
CA GLN A 208 -12.13 -2.75 -0.10
C GLN A 208 -12.54 -3.82 0.90
N LEU A 209 -13.42 -4.75 0.49
CA LEU A 209 -13.76 -5.90 1.32
C LEU A 209 -12.56 -6.82 1.53
N HIS A 210 -11.77 -7.06 0.48
CA HIS A 210 -10.57 -7.86 0.61
C HIS A 210 -9.53 -7.18 1.54
N GLU A 211 -9.32 -5.86 1.47
CA GLU A 211 -8.45 -5.13 2.39
C GLU A 211 -8.97 -5.22 3.84
N LEU A 212 -10.29 -5.09 4.04
CA LEU A 212 -10.92 -5.24 5.36
C LEU A 212 -10.76 -6.67 5.89
N PHE A 213 -10.93 -7.68 5.03
CA PHE A 213 -10.65 -9.07 5.37
C PHE A 213 -9.20 -9.25 5.83
N CYS A 214 -8.22 -8.73 5.07
CA CYS A 214 -6.82 -8.78 5.46
C CYS A 214 -6.59 -8.20 6.85
N ALA A 215 -7.16 -7.03 7.13
CA ALA A 215 -7.00 -6.36 8.41
C ALA A 215 -7.58 -7.18 9.57
N MET A 216 -8.79 -7.73 9.42
CA MET A 216 -9.44 -8.54 10.44
C MET A 216 -8.78 -9.92 10.59
N ARG A 217 -8.54 -10.59 9.47
CA ARG A 217 -7.99 -11.95 9.48
C ARG A 217 -6.58 -12.00 10.05
N THR A 218 -5.75 -10.99 9.80
CA THR A 218 -4.44 -10.85 10.44
C THR A 218 -4.54 -10.95 11.96
N LEU A 219 -5.54 -10.30 12.57
CA LEU A 219 -5.72 -10.31 14.03
C LEU A 219 -6.22 -11.65 14.60
N THR A 220 -6.75 -12.54 13.76
CA THR A 220 -7.09 -13.90 14.15
C THR A 220 -5.94 -14.88 13.96
N LEU A 221 -5.03 -14.61 13.02
CA LEU A 221 -3.83 -15.43 12.81
C LEU A 221 -2.80 -15.29 13.93
N GLY A 222 -2.76 -14.13 14.60
CA GLY A 222 -1.84 -13.89 15.71
C GLY A 222 -1.86 -12.43 16.15
N LYS A 223 -0.87 -12.08 16.99
CA LYS A 223 -0.66 -10.70 17.43
C LYS A 223 -0.11 -9.85 16.29
N ALA A 224 -0.38 -8.55 16.32
CA ALA A 224 0.08 -7.58 15.34
C ALA A 224 0.51 -6.28 16.01
N ARG A 225 1.55 -5.63 15.47
CA ARG A 225 2.07 -4.38 16.01
C ARG A 225 2.42 -3.39 14.91
N SER A 226 2.13 -2.11 15.15
CA SER A 226 2.68 -0.98 14.41
C SER A 226 3.52 -0.12 15.36
N ASP A 227 4.79 0.10 14.99
CA ASP A 227 5.69 1.01 15.73
C ASP A 227 5.62 2.41 15.13
N GLY A 228 4.85 3.30 15.76
CA GLY A 228 4.69 4.70 15.34
C GLY A 228 5.96 5.53 15.48
N THR A 229 7.02 5.01 16.13
CA THR A 229 8.32 5.71 16.27
C THR A 229 9.24 5.48 15.08
N THR A 230 8.83 4.67 14.11
CA THR A 230 9.61 4.35 12.90
C THR A 230 8.76 4.54 11.65
N ILE A 231 9.40 4.76 10.51
CA ILE A 231 8.75 4.77 9.19
C ILE A 231 9.35 3.62 8.40
N ALA A 232 8.50 2.69 7.97
CA ALA A 232 8.88 1.58 7.10
C ALA A 232 8.48 1.80 5.63
N TYR A 233 7.56 2.74 5.39
CA TYR A 233 6.91 2.88 4.10
C TYR A 233 6.54 4.34 3.80
N LEU A 234 6.86 4.81 2.59
CA LEU A 234 6.48 6.14 2.10
C LEU A 234 5.51 5.98 0.94
N ARG A 235 4.26 6.33 1.16
CA ARG A 235 3.18 6.18 0.19
C ARG A 235 2.98 7.44 -0.66
N GLN A 236 2.95 7.26 -1.98
CA GLN A 236 2.58 8.35 -2.90
C GLN A 236 1.06 8.47 -3.00
N TYR A 237 0.48 9.50 -2.39
CA TYR A 237 -0.98 9.63 -2.26
C TYR A 237 -1.68 10.36 -3.42
N ASN A 238 -0.95 10.94 -4.39
CA ASN A 238 -1.54 11.61 -5.53
C ASN A 238 -1.57 10.77 -6.81
N THR A 239 -1.18 9.50 -6.73
CA THR A 239 -1.15 8.55 -7.84
C THR A 239 -2.01 7.31 -7.60
N SER A 240 -2.63 7.18 -6.42
CA SER A 240 -3.44 6.02 -6.07
C SER A 240 -4.51 5.72 -7.13
N GLN A 241 -4.53 4.51 -7.65
CA GLN A 241 -5.57 4.05 -8.57
C GLN A 241 -6.95 4.08 -7.91
N LEU A 242 -7.04 3.75 -6.61
CA LEU A 242 -8.29 3.86 -5.84
C LEU A 242 -8.87 5.28 -5.84
N SER A 243 -8.02 6.32 -5.97
CA SER A 243 -8.52 7.69 -6.12
C SER A 243 -9.09 7.98 -7.50
N ALA A 244 -8.76 7.17 -8.52
CA ALA A 244 -9.35 7.22 -9.86
C ALA A 244 -10.67 6.46 -9.92
N PHE A 245 -10.87 5.44 -9.09
CA PHE A 245 -12.18 4.84 -8.85
C PHE A 245 -13.02 5.81 -8.01
N LYS A 246 -13.67 6.72 -8.69
CA LYS A 246 -14.67 7.61 -8.08
C LYS A 246 -15.97 6.88 -7.76
N GLU A 247 -15.93 5.57 -7.68
CA GLU A 247 -17.10 4.82 -7.26
C GLU A 247 -17.38 5.15 -5.80
N ASP A 248 -18.55 5.67 -5.62
CA ASP A 248 -19.11 6.01 -4.34
C ASP A 248 -19.35 4.70 -3.54
N TRP A 249 -19.09 4.71 -2.25
CA TRP A 249 -19.40 3.60 -1.36
C TRP A 249 -20.84 3.08 -1.51
N VAL A 250 -21.78 3.94 -1.89
CA VAL A 250 -23.16 3.55 -2.19
C VAL A 250 -23.21 2.57 -3.36
N HIS A 251 -22.38 2.76 -4.40
CA HIS A 251 -22.31 1.82 -5.51
C HIS A 251 -21.75 0.46 -5.09
N HIS A 252 -20.74 0.44 -4.20
CA HIS A 252 -20.24 -0.82 -3.64
C HIS A 252 -21.31 -1.56 -2.84
N LEU A 253 -22.04 -0.85 -1.97
CA LEU A 253 -23.13 -1.42 -1.16
C LEU A 253 -24.31 -1.94 -1.99
N LEU A 254 -24.56 -1.34 -3.17
CA LEU A 254 -25.64 -1.72 -4.06
C LEU A 254 -25.26 -2.87 -5.01
N ARG A 255 -24.02 -3.32 -5.03
CA ARG A 255 -23.63 -4.50 -5.80
C ARG A 255 -24.30 -5.75 -5.22
N SER A 256 -24.87 -6.58 -6.08
CA SER A 256 -25.56 -7.81 -5.65
C SER A 256 -24.68 -8.78 -4.86
N GLN A 257 -23.38 -8.81 -5.16
CA GLN A 257 -22.38 -9.67 -4.53
C GLN A 257 -21.86 -9.15 -3.19
N PHE A 258 -21.98 -7.84 -2.88
CA PHE A 258 -21.45 -7.26 -1.66
C PHE A 258 -21.94 -7.99 -0.40
N SER A 259 -23.24 -8.29 -0.33
CA SER A 259 -23.81 -8.95 0.85
C SER A 259 -23.30 -10.37 1.05
N SER A 260 -23.10 -11.14 -0.03
CA SER A 260 -22.53 -12.49 0.04
C SER A 260 -21.06 -12.46 0.46
N ASP A 261 -20.27 -11.58 -0.14
CA ASP A 261 -18.84 -11.43 0.16
C ASP A 261 -18.62 -10.97 1.61
N PHE A 262 -19.44 -9.99 2.04
CA PHE A 262 -19.43 -9.51 3.42
C PHE A 262 -19.79 -10.60 4.43
N THR A 263 -20.80 -11.41 4.12
CA THR A 263 -21.21 -12.54 4.97
C THR A 263 -20.10 -13.58 5.05
N ALA A 264 -19.53 -13.98 3.91
CA ALA A 264 -18.41 -14.92 3.87
C ALA A 264 -17.21 -14.44 4.68
N MET A 265 -16.86 -13.14 4.56
CA MET A 265 -15.81 -12.52 5.35
C MET A 265 -16.09 -12.64 6.86
N ILE A 266 -17.28 -12.26 7.30
CA ILE A 266 -17.66 -12.32 8.74
C ILE A 266 -17.63 -13.75 9.24
N ASP A 267 -18.14 -14.71 8.47
CA ASP A 267 -18.20 -16.12 8.88
C ASP A 267 -16.81 -16.74 9.03
N ILE A 268 -15.89 -16.48 8.09
CA ILE A 268 -14.52 -16.99 8.16
C ILE A 268 -13.76 -16.36 9.33
N VAL A 269 -13.84 -15.05 9.50
CA VAL A 269 -13.11 -14.34 10.55
C VAL A 269 -13.65 -14.73 11.93
N SER A 270 -14.99 -14.81 12.10
CA SER A 270 -15.61 -15.20 13.37
C SER A 270 -15.34 -16.66 13.74
N ALA A 271 -15.39 -17.57 12.75
CA ALA A 271 -15.05 -18.98 12.97
C ALA A 271 -13.59 -19.15 13.42
N ALA A 272 -12.66 -18.43 12.77
CA ALA A 272 -11.25 -18.48 13.13
C ALA A 272 -10.98 -17.93 14.55
N ALA A 273 -11.65 -16.84 14.92
CA ALA A 273 -11.53 -16.28 16.27
C ALA A 273 -12.17 -17.19 17.32
N ALA A 274 -13.34 -17.75 17.03
CA ALA A 274 -14.03 -18.69 17.93
C ALA A 274 -13.18 -19.94 18.20
N ALA A 275 -12.55 -20.49 17.19
CA ALA A 275 -11.64 -21.64 17.34
C ALA A 275 -10.39 -21.30 18.16
N ALA A 276 -9.87 -20.08 18.07
CA ALA A 276 -8.70 -19.65 18.83
C ALA A 276 -8.98 -19.33 20.29
N ASP A 277 -10.19 -18.84 20.60
CA ASP A 277 -10.57 -18.36 21.93
C ASP A 277 -11.50 -19.33 22.68
N GLU A 278 -11.93 -20.43 22.05
CA GLU A 278 -12.97 -21.34 22.56
C GLU A 278 -14.29 -20.61 22.89
N GLU A 279 -14.61 -19.57 22.13
CA GLU A 279 -15.79 -18.73 22.28
C GLU A 279 -16.89 -19.11 21.26
N ALA A 280 -18.13 -18.65 21.51
CA ALA A 280 -19.24 -18.90 20.60
C ALA A 280 -19.13 -18.03 19.32
N GLN A 281 -18.97 -18.64 18.15
CA GLN A 281 -18.88 -17.95 16.86
C GLN A 281 -20.00 -16.92 16.61
N PRO A 282 -21.28 -17.16 16.93
CA PRO A 282 -22.36 -16.18 16.69
C PRO A 282 -22.15 -14.86 17.46
N ALA A 283 -21.60 -14.90 18.67
CA ALA A 283 -21.32 -13.69 19.45
C ALA A 283 -20.21 -12.85 18.82
N ILE A 284 -19.15 -13.50 18.31
CA ILE A 284 -18.07 -12.83 17.59
C ILE A 284 -18.57 -12.26 16.28
N ALA A 285 -19.37 -13.02 15.52
CA ALA A 285 -19.96 -12.56 14.26
C ALA A 285 -20.82 -11.31 14.46
N GLU A 286 -21.63 -11.26 15.51
CA GLU A 286 -22.45 -10.10 15.85
C GLU A 286 -21.59 -8.89 16.25
N MET A 287 -20.53 -9.12 17.03
CA MET A 287 -19.55 -8.07 17.34
C MET A 287 -18.93 -7.48 16.07
N LEU A 288 -18.49 -8.31 15.14
CA LEU A 288 -17.88 -7.88 13.88
C LEU A 288 -18.87 -7.08 13.01
N ARG A 289 -20.12 -7.54 12.89
CA ARG A 289 -21.17 -6.81 12.15
C ARG A 289 -21.39 -5.41 12.74
N ARG A 290 -21.45 -5.28 14.08
CA ARG A 290 -21.56 -3.95 14.72
C ARG A 290 -20.37 -3.05 14.42
N ILE A 291 -19.15 -3.57 14.50
CA ILE A 291 -17.94 -2.79 14.19
C ILE A 291 -17.96 -2.32 12.73
N CYS A 292 -18.34 -3.18 11.80
CA CYS A 292 -18.44 -2.83 10.38
C CYS A 292 -19.57 -1.80 10.13
N ASP A 293 -20.72 -1.95 10.78
CA ASP A 293 -21.84 -1.00 10.68
C ASP A 293 -21.44 0.39 11.20
N GLU A 294 -20.78 0.47 12.34
CA GLU A 294 -20.25 1.73 12.87
C GLU A 294 -19.24 2.37 11.93
N TRP A 295 -18.34 1.55 11.36
CA TRP A 295 -17.36 2.02 10.39
C TRP A 295 -18.05 2.57 9.14
N LEU A 296 -19.00 1.84 8.59
CA LEU A 296 -19.75 2.23 7.40
C LEU A 296 -20.54 3.52 7.63
N ARG A 297 -21.24 3.62 8.77
CA ARG A 297 -21.96 4.85 9.16
C ARG A 297 -21.01 6.03 9.30
N GLY A 298 -19.84 5.83 9.93
CA GLY A 298 -18.80 6.85 10.06
C GLY A 298 -18.30 7.33 8.70
N PHE A 299 -18.06 6.40 7.79
CA PHE A 299 -17.62 6.67 6.43
C PHE A 299 -18.68 7.43 5.61
N LEU A 300 -19.93 6.99 5.65
CA LEU A 300 -21.04 7.67 4.97
C LEU A 300 -21.22 9.11 5.49
N ARG A 301 -21.16 9.32 6.81
CA ARG A 301 -21.20 10.67 7.40
C ARG A 301 -20.03 11.54 6.91
N GLN A 302 -18.84 10.98 6.78
CA GLN A 302 -17.68 11.72 6.28
C GLN A 302 -17.80 12.05 4.79
N SER A 303 -18.34 11.13 3.98
CA SER A 303 -18.47 11.29 2.53
C SER A 303 -19.63 12.19 2.14
N TYR A 304 -20.75 12.12 2.85
CA TYR A 304 -22.01 12.83 2.54
C TYR A 304 -22.39 13.91 3.57
N GLY A 305 -21.59 14.11 4.61
CA GLY A 305 -21.84 15.14 5.61
C GLY A 305 -21.78 16.57 5.04
N THR A 306 -22.43 17.50 5.72
CA THR A 306 -22.61 18.92 5.30
C THR A 306 -21.27 19.59 4.93
N SER A 307 -20.16 19.24 5.59
CA SER A 307 -18.84 19.80 5.30
C SER A 307 -18.30 19.38 3.93
N GLN A 308 -18.65 18.20 3.45
CA GLN A 308 -18.27 17.72 2.11
C GLN A 308 -19.14 18.36 1.02
N SER A 309 -20.42 18.52 1.29
CA SER A 309 -21.33 19.23 0.38
C SER A 309 -20.85 20.67 0.14
N ILE A 310 -20.41 21.37 1.21
CA ILE A 310 -19.82 22.71 1.10
C ILE A 310 -18.51 22.67 0.31
N LYS A 311 -17.63 21.70 0.57
CA LYS A 311 -16.37 21.55 -0.18
C LYS A 311 -16.62 21.26 -1.66
N GLN A 312 -17.60 20.39 -1.98
CA GLN A 312 -18.00 20.09 -3.36
C GLN A 312 -18.63 21.33 -4.02
N PHE A 313 -19.47 22.05 -3.33
CA PHE A 313 -20.05 23.31 -3.80
C PHE A 313 -18.95 24.32 -4.14
N ILE A 314 -17.98 24.53 -3.24
CA ILE A 314 -16.83 25.44 -3.49
C ILE A 314 -16.00 24.95 -4.67
N ARG A 315 -15.75 23.64 -4.80
CA ARG A 315 -15.02 23.07 -5.93
C ARG A 315 -15.72 23.30 -7.27
N ARG A 316 -17.06 23.24 -7.27
CA ARG A 316 -17.89 23.39 -8.47
C ARG A 316 -18.07 24.86 -8.87
N HIS A 317 -18.30 25.76 -7.91
CA HIS A 317 -18.69 27.15 -8.17
C HIS A 317 -17.56 28.16 -7.96
N ALA A 318 -16.50 27.80 -7.22
CA ALA A 318 -15.34 28.66 -7.00
C ALA A 318 -14.01 27.91 -7.14
N PRO A 319 -13.74 27.27 -8.30
CA PRO A 319 -12.53 26.46 -8.51
C PRO A 319 -11.23 27.25 -8.34
N PHE A 320 -11.27 28.57 -8.53
CA PHE A 320 -10.14 29.47 -8.29
C PHE A 320 -9.76 29.54 -6.82
N VAL A 321 -10.73 29.49 -5.88
CA VAL A 321 -10.47 29.46 -4.43
C VAL A 321 -9.75 28.17 -4.07
N VAL A 322 -10.22 27.04 -4.59
CA VAL A 322 -9.56 25.74 -4.38
C VAL A 322 -8.13 25.75 -4.93
N ARG A 323 -7.94 26.33 -6.12
CA ARG A 323 -6.62 26.47 -6.76
C ARG A 323 -5.72 27.39 -5.93
N TRP A 324 -6.24 28.52 -5.45
CA TRP A 324 -5.50 29.45 -4.60
C TRP A 324 -5.08 28.84 -3.26
N VAL A 325 -5.98 28.16 -2.55
CA VAL A 325 -5.66 27.44 -1.30
C VAL A 325 -4.62 26.36 -1.54
N LYS A 326 -4.76 25.56 -2.61
CA LYS A 326 -3.77 24.55 -2.98
C LYS A 326 -2.41 25.17 -3.30
N ASN A 327 -2.37 26.28 -4.02
CA ASN A 327 -1.13 26.97 -4.36
C ASN A 327 -0.46 27.57 -3.12
N ARG A 328 -1.23 28.15 -2.19
CA ARG A 328 -0.69 28.64 -0.92
C ARG A 328 -0.10 27.51 -0.07
N ARG A 329 -0.76 26.37 0.02
CA ARG A 329 -0.21 25.20 0.72
C ARG A 329 1.10 24.70 0.11
N ARG A 330 1.28 24.82 -1.20
CA ARG A 330 2.51 24.44 -1.91
C ARG A 330 3.75 25.28 -1.57
N LEU A 331 3.56 26.51 -1.13
CA LEU A 331 4.67 27.38 -0.67
C LEU A 331 5.24 26.96 0.69
N PHE A 332 4.64 25.98 1.37
CA PHE A 332 5.04 25.50 2.69
C PHE A 332 5.73 24.10 2.69
N VAL A 333 6.16 23.61 1.53
CA VAL A 333 6.79 22.26 1.42
C VAL A 333 7.98 22.06 2.37
N SER A 334 8.80 23.08 2.56
CA SER A 334 9.95 22.99 3.50
C SER A 334 9.52 22.82 4.97
N ARG A 335 8.34 23.33 5.33
CA ARG A 335 7.78 23.17 6.68
C ARG A 335 7.24 21.76 6.93
N GLU A 336 6.66 21.15 5.91
CA GLU A 336 6.12 19.77 6.01
C GLU A 336 7.23 18.74 6.24
N ARG A 337 8.39 18.89 5.57
CA ARG A 337 9.58 18.05 5.82
C ARG A 337 10.09 18.22 7.25
N ALA A 338 10.27 19.44 7.71
CA ALA A 338 10.69 19.71 9.09
C ALA A 338 9.70 19.15 10.11
N ALA A 339 8.37 19.26 9.84
CA ALA A 339 7.33 18.71 10.69
C ALA A 339 7.40 17.17 10.80
N LEU A 340 7.76 16.46 9.71
CA LEU A 340 7.97 15.02 9.74
C LEU A 340 9.04 14.62 10.78
N PHE A 341 10.22 15.23 10.69
CA PHE A 341 11.31 14.93 11.61
C PHE A 341 11.09 15.43 13.03
N THR A 342 10.42 16.58 13.19
CA THR A 342 10.02 17.11 14.51
C THR A 342 9.03 16.15 15.19
N LYS A 343 8.10 15.59 14.45
CA LYS A 343 7.13 14.63 15.03
C LYS A 343 7.81 13.32 15.39
N LEU A 344 8.69 12.77 14.54
CA LEU A 344 9.48 11.58 14.88
C LEU A 344 10.29 11.78 16.16
N ALA A 345 10.88 12.96 16.34
CA ALA A 345 11.59 13.29 17.56
C ALA A 345 10.66 13.41 18.78
N ALA A 346 9.46 13.99 18.60
CA ALA A 346 8.47 14.12 19.66
C ALA A 346 7.85 12.77 20.06
N ASP A 347 7.73 11.82 19.12
CA ASP A 347 7.21 10.46 19.35
C ASP A 347 8.28 9.50 19.94
N ALA A 348 9.37 10.07 20.50
CA ALA A 348 10.46 9.36 21.15
C ALA A 348 11.28 8.41 20.25
N ALA A 349 11.32 8.66 18.94
CA ALA A 349 12.27 8.01 18.06
C ALA A 349 13.71 8.35 18.49
N SER A 350 14.59 7.36 18.51
CA SER A 350 15.99 7.59 18.90
C SER A 350 16.70 8.49 17.88
N GLU A 351 17.62 9.33 18.35
CA GLU A 351 18.42 10.19 17.47
C GLU A 351 19.16 9.40 16.40
N ALA A 352 19.67 8.22 16.75
CA ALA A 352 20.32 7.32 15.79
C ALA A 352 19.36 6.86 14.69
N TYR A 353 18.11 6.56 15.04
CA TYR A 353 17.07 6.23 14.03
C TYR A 353 16.78 7.43 13.14
N ILE A 354 16.56 8.60 13.72
CA ILE A 354 16.25 9.82 12.96
C ILE A 354 17.40 10.15 11.98
N ALA A 355 18.65 10.00 12.42
CA ALA A 355 19.81 10.22 11.57
C ALA A 355 19.91 9.20 10.42
N ALA A 356 19.63 7.93 10.68
CA ALA A 356 19.61 6.89 9.65
C ALA A 356 18.46 7.12 8.64
N PHE A 357 17.25 7.33 9.13
CA PHE A 357 16.10 7.61 8.29
C PHE A 357 16.25 8.89 7.46
N ARG A 358 16.92 9.92 7.98
CA ARG A 358 17.22 11.15 7.22
C ARG A 358 18.07 10.87 5.99
N ARG A 359 19.09 10.01 6.10
CA ARG A 359 19.94 9.62 4.95
C ARG A 359 19.14 8.84 3.90
N GLU A 360 18.29 7.92 4.34
CA GLU A 360 17.39 7.17 3.42
C GLU A 360 16.43 8.12 2.71
N PHE A 361 15.86 9.06 3.45
CA PHE A 361 14.94 10.05 2.93
C PHE A 361 15.60 10.98 1.89
N GLU A 362 16.85 11.35 2.09
CA GLU A 362 17.65 12.12 1.12
C GLU A 362 17.85 11.33 -0.18
N THR A 363 18.09 10.03 -0.11
CA THR A 363 18.17 9.16 -1.29
C THR A 363 16.84 9.14 -2.07
N ILE A 364 15.72 9.05 -1.37
CA ILE A 364 14.38 9.12 -1.99
C ILE A 364 14.17 10.48 -2.68
N GLU A 365 14.52 11.59 -2.01
CA GLU A 365 14.41 12.92 -2.60
C GLU A 365 15.30 13.06 -3.85
N GLN A 366 16.51 12.52 -3.85
CA GLN A 366 17.39 12.51 -5.03
C GLN A 366 16.76 11.74 -6.20
N VAL A 367 16.11 10.60 -5.93
CA VAL A 367 15.38 9.87 -6.98
C VAL A 367 14.23 10.71 -7.55
N LEU A 368 13.51 11.45 -6.71
CA LEU A 368 12.35 12.24 -7.11
C LEU A 368 12.69 13.56 -7.81
N THR A 369 13.83 14.17 -7.47
CA THR A 369 14.18 15.53 -7.91
C THR A 369 15.51 15.62 -8.65
N GLY A 370 16.33 14.56 -8.62
CA GLY A 370 17.61 14.50 -9.30
C GLY A 370 17.50 14.16 -10.80
N PRO A 371 18.57 14.38 -11.57
CA PRO A 371 18.60 14.03 -13.00
C PRO A 371 18.80 12.54 -13.26
N ASP A 372 19.46 11.82 -12.36
CA ASP A 372 19.94 10.45 -12.58
C ASP A 372 18.87 9.47 -13.05
N PHE A 373 17.67 9.56 -12.46
CA PHE A 373 16.59 8.67 -12.88
C PHE A 373 16.00 9.08 -14.25
N ALA A 374 15.96 10.37 -14.54
CA ALA A 374 15.54 10.84 -15.87
C ALA A 374 16.52 10.36 -16.96
N ASP A 375 17.83 10.41 -16.68
CA ASP A 375 18.87 9.90 -17.57
C ASP A 375 18.76 8.37 -17.74
N PHE A 376 18.44 7.65 -16.65
CA PHE A 376 18.16 6.22 -16.72
C PHE A 376 16.97 5.91 -17.64
N ILE A 377 15.85 6.63 -17.50
CA ILE A 377 14.67 6.45 -18.37
C ILE A 377 15.01 6.77 -19.82
N ALA A 378 15.71 7.86 -20.07
CA ALA A 378 16.14 8.23 -21.44
C ALA A 378 17.00 7.12 -22.09
N LYS A 379 17.82 6.43 -21.30
CA LYS A 379 18.68 5.35 -21.77
C LYS A 379 17.94 4.01 -21.97
N TYR A 380 17.13 3.61 -21.00
CA TYR A 380 16.59 2.25 -20.96
C TYR A 380 15.12 2.14 -21.36
N ALA A 381 14.36 3.22 -21.29
CA ALA A 381 12.92 3.21 -21.49
C ALA A 381 12.39 4.52 -22.13
N PRO A 382 13.02 5.01 -23.23
CA PRO A 382 12.65 6.30 -23.83
C PRO A 382 11.21 6.35 -24.35
N GLU A 383 10.60 5.22 -24.64
CA GLU A 383 9.21 5.10 -25.09
C GLU A 383 8.18 5.34 -23.97
N PHE A 384 8.58 5.28 -22.71
CA PHE A 384 7.72 5.65 -21.58
C PHE A 384 7.74 7.16 -21.35
N ASP A 385 7.33 7.94 -22.36
CA ASP A 385 7.17 9.39 -22.19
C ASP A 385 6.02 9.68 -21.19
N GLU A 386 6.20 10.70 -20.35
CA GLU A 386 5.20 11.15 -19.36
C GLU A 386 3.79 11.39 -19.95
N ARG A 387 3.68 11.63 -21.25
CA ARG A 387 2.42 11.83 -21.97
C ARG A 387 1.61 10.55 -22.14
N VAL A 388 2.26 9.40 -22.23
CA VAL A 388 1.60 8.09 -22.42
C VAL A 388 1.06 7.57 -21.08
N SER A 389 1.75 7.82 -19.98
CA SER A 389 1.34 7.34 -18.66
C SER A 389 0.00 7.91 -18.16
N ALA A 390 -0.41 9.08 -18.66
CA ALA A 390 -1.70 9.68 -18.31
C ALA A 390 -2.90 8.95 -18.98
N THR A 391 -2.66 8.22 -20.06
CA THR A 391 -3.67 7.46 -20.80
C THR A 391 -3.75 6.01 -20.34
N GLU A 392 -2.67 5.44 -19.80
CA GLU A 392 -2.63 4.08 -19.23
C GLU A 392 -3.35 3.96 -17.87
N LEU A 393 -3.75 5.08 -17.27
CA LEU A 393 -4.63 5.13 -16.10
C LEU A 393 -6.11 4.88 -16.46
N GLY A 394 -6.36 4.18 -17.56
CA GLY A 394 -7.70 3.72 -17.92
C GLY A 394 -8.32 2.93 -16.77
N PRO A 395 -9.61 3.10 -16.50
CA PRO A 395 -10.28 2.34 -15.46
C PRO A 395 -10.07 0.85 -15.73
N LEU A 396 -9.83 0.08 -14.68
CA LEU A 396 -10.10 -1.34 -14.68
C LEU A 396 -11.50 -1.49 -15.27
N ALA A 397 -11.60 -1.98 -16.50
CA ALA A 397 -12.89 -2.26 -17.08
C ALA A 397 -13.52 -3.32 -16.18
N CYS A 398 -14.33 -2.85 -15.26
CA CYS A 398 -15.33 -3.68 -14.63
C CYS A 398 -16.16 -4.18 -15.81
N GLY A 399 -16.07 -5.48 -16.11
CA GLY A 399 -16.76 -6.08 -17.24
C GLY A 399 -18.25 -5.85 -17.14
N SER A 400 -18.71 -4.67 -17.51
CA SER A 400 -20.10 -4.37 -17.78
C SER A 400 -20.41 -4.89 -19.18
N LYS A 401 -20.65 -6.20 -19.28
CA LYS A 401 -21.59 -6.65 -20.29
C LYS A 401 -22.93 -6.00 -19.93
N GLU A 402 -23.24 -4.93 -20.65
CA GLU A 402 -24.59 -4.43 -20.77
C GLU A 402 -25.51 -5.61 -21.15
N GLN A 403 -26.17 -6.21 -20.17
CA GLN A 403 -27.45 -6.85 -20.45
C GLN A 403 -28.47 -5.73 -20.61
N ARG A 404 -28.71 -5.33 -21.85
CA ARG A 404 -29.90 -4.61 -22.23
C ARG A 404 -31.06 -5.53 -21.86
N CYS A 405 -31.77 -5.19 -20.79
CA CYS A 405 -33.11 -5.69 -20.58
C CYS A 405 -34.03 -5.10 -21.67
N ALA A 406 -34.56 -6.00 -22.51
CA ALA A 406 -35.75 -5.74 -23.30
C ALA A 406 -36.99 -5.81 -22.40
#